data_de8931f630ed24fc807b02bdd4b86dd7
#
_entry.id   de8931f630ed24fc807b02bdd4b86dd7
#
_cell.length_a   1.000
_cell.length_b   1.000
_cell.length_c   1.000
_cell.angle_alpha   90.00
_cell.angle_beta   90.00
_cell.angle_gamma   90.00
#
_symmetry.space_group_name_H-M   'P 1'
#
loop_
_entity.id
_entity.type
_entity.pdbx_description
1 polymer ?
#
loop_
_entity_poly.entity_id
_entity_poly.type
_entity_poly.pdbx_seq_one_letter_code
_entity_poly.pdbx_strand_id
1 'polypeptide(L)'
;LLLIAFIACTKKNPETKIVASQEDSLSTYLSKANDFSSTTKKRQEYIQKAFDIIISQENDSLQRANLFRVANRYYNLNDWKKYSDIAKIVLDKAISSKDTLSTAKAYSYLGDYYGSQGVSDSAFIYYFKAEKMYLKRKDNFELAKTRLNKALLQYNESDYSGSEISALKALRVLKGEKADNTLYELYNLLGLVYNELGEYDKAIEFHNKALSLNDEIVPIEIQAKATSMNNMGLVYLNLKQYKKAIPYFQNGLEHKKDLLLYKPFVYAMLLNNLGYSRFRTGESTGLPELFYGSLKVRDSLQLTTGIIASKLNLSEYFASKKDTAKALQYSNEALATARNSKNNRNLLLPLKQLAIIQPTKAAEYNKEYIHINDSLQKADRNIADKFTRIEYETDEVKQENTDLTTQNRNLVYIFGSVLILGMFLYIIKAQKAKNRELLYKQEQQKVNEEIYNLMISQQNNVETIRVMEKKRVAQELHDGVLGRMFGVRMNLDSLNKIFDES
;
A
#
# COMPACT_ATOMS: atom_id res chain seq x y z
N LEU A 1 43.99 -52.39 -46.94
CA LEU A 1 43.32 -51.29 -46.31
C LEU A 1 41.84 -51.72 -46.02
N LEU A 2 41.57 -52.19 -44.82
CA LEU A 2 40.20 -52.51 -44.37
C LEU A 2 39.64 -51.30 -43.58
N LEU A 3 38.55 -50.73 -44.09
CA LEU A 3 37.72 -49.74 -43.39
C LEU A 3 36.71 -50.50 -42.55
N ILE A 4 36.81 -50.42 -41.22
CA ILE A 4 35.80 -50.93 -40.27
C ILE A 4 34.90 -49.75 -39.92
N ALA A 5 33.67 -49.75 -40.40
CA ALA A 5 32.62 -48.80 -40.00
C ALA A 5 32.03 -49.25 -38.66
N PHE A 6 32.26 -48.47 -37.61
CA PHE A 6 31.53 -48.62 -36.33
C PHE A 6 30.16 -47.95 -36.45
N ILE A 7 29.12 -48.76 -36.58
CA ILE A 7 27.72 -48.31 -36.38
C ILE A 7 27.46 -48.32 -34.87
N ALA A 8 27.56 -47.13 -34.24
CA ALA A 8 27.11 -46.94 -32.88
C ALA A 8 25.58 -46.80 -32.83
N CYS A 9 24.88 -47.89 -32.61
CA CYS A 9 23.48 -47.87 -32.20
C CYS A 9 23.39 -47.29 -30.78
N THR A 10 23.10 -46.00 -30.66
CA THR A 10 22.68 -45.44 -29.38
C THR A 10 21.28 -45.96 -29.06
N LYS A 11 21.16 -46.96 -28.21
CA LYS A 11 19.89 -47.29 -27.52
C LYS A 11 19.47 -46.06 -26.72
N LYS A 12 18.43 -45.34 -27.19
CA LYS A 12 17.77 -44.34 -26.36
C LYS A 12 17.19 -45.03 -25.14
N ASN A 13 17.70 -44.72 -23.96
CA ASN A 13 17.26 -45.23 -22.69
C ASN A 13 15.75 -44.95 -22.53
N PRO A 14 14.91 -45.94 -22.19
CA PRO A 14 13.48 -45.72 -21.97
C PRO A 14 13.19 -44.71 -20.87
N GLU A 15 14.06 -44.58 -19.87
CA GLU A 15 13.96 -43.57 -18.81
C GLU A 15 14.03 -42.15 -19.33
N THR A 16 14.88 -41.84 -20.33
CA THR A 16 14.96 -40.49 -20.92
C THR A 16 13.68 -40.11 -21.67
N LYS A 17 12.97 -41.10 -22.28
CA LYS A 17 11.69 -40.84 -22.95
C LYS A 17 10.55 -40.60 -22.01
N ILE A 18 10.53 -41.25 -20.82
CA ILE A 18 9.52 -41.07 -19.79
C ILE A 18 9.69 -39.71 -19.13
N VAL A 19 10.91 -39.29 -18.81
CA VAL A 19 11.21 -37.99 -18.22
C VAL A 19 10.84 -36.84 -19.19
N ALA A 20 11.20 -36.92 -20.45
CA ALA A 20 10.84 -35.92 -21.46
C ALA A 20 9.33 -35.82 -21.66
N SER A 21 8.58 -36.92 -21.64
CA SER A 21 7.11 -36.90 -21.75
C SER A 21 6.41 -36.33 -20.52
N GLN A 22 7.01 -36.50 -19.34
CA GLN A 22 6.50 -35.90 -18.10
C GLN A 22 6.75 -34.41 -18.02
N GLU A 23 7.91 -33.93 -18.47
CA GLU A 23 8.21 -32.48 -18.52
C GLU A 23 7.30 -31.74 -19.52
N ASP A 24 7.04 -32.33 -20.70
CA ASP A 24 6.09 -31.79 -21.67
C ASP A 24 4.67 -31.71 -21.10
N SER A 25 4.26 -32.75 -20.35
CA SER A 25 2.96 -32.80 -19.68
C SER A 25 2.87 -31.75 -18.57
N LEU A 26 3.92 -31.59 -17.75
CA LEU A 26 4.00 -30.60 -16.68
C LEU A 26 3.88 -29.18 -17.23
N SER A 27 4.68 -28.84 -18.25
CA SER A 27 4.64 -27.54 -18.90
C SER A 27 3.24 -27.24 -19.45
N THR A 28 2.61 -28.22 -20.09
CA THR A 28 1.25 -28.11 -20.64
C THR A 28 0.22 -27.87 -19.54
N TYR A 29 0.26 -28.61 -18.43
CA TYR A 29 -0.68 -28.39 -17.32
C TYR A 29 -0.50 -27.00 -16.66
N LEU A 30 0.74 -26.58 -16.42
CA LEU A 30 1.02 -25.25 -15.85
C LEU A 30 0.61 -24.11 -16.80
N SER A 31 0.70 -24.30 -18.12
CA SER A 31 0.20 -23.35 -19.11
C SER A 31 -1.32 -23.26 -19.09
N LYS A 32 -2.02 -24.42 -19.17
CA LYS A 32 -3.50 -24.49 -19.10
C LYS A 32 -4.05 -23.95 -17.77
N ALA A 33 -3.33 -24.14 -16.67
CA ALA A 33 -3.68 -23.58 -15.37
C ALA A 33 -3.62 -22.04 -15.35
N ASN A 34 -2.87 -21.42 -16.26
CA ASN A 34 -2.76 -19.96 -16.39
C ASN A 34 -3.70 -19.37 -17.46
N ASP A 35 -4.48 -20.21 -18.11
CA ASP A 35 -5.44 -19.77 -19.13
C ASP A 35 -6.69 -19.19 -18.44
N PHE A 36 -6.84 -17.86 -18.51
CA PHE A 36 -7.97 -17.13 -17.92
C PHE A 36 -9.29 -17.34 -18.65
N SER A 37 -9.30 -17.93 -19.85
CA SER A 37 -10.52 -18.33 -20.57
C SER A 37 -11.18 -19.58 -19.96
N SER A 38 -10.41 -20.37 -19.22
CA SER A 38 -10.86 -21.59 -18.54
C SER A 38 -11.51 -21.28 -17.20
N THR A 39 -12.50 -22.09 -16.81
CA THR A 39 -13.16 -21.96 -15.49
C THR A 39 -12.17 -22.22 -14.34
N THR A 40 -12.39 -21.57 -13.20
CA THR A 40 -11.56 -21.76 -11.98
C THR A 40 -11.40 -23.24 -11.62
N LYS A 41 -12.48 -24.03 -11.72
CA LYS A 41 -12.45 -25.46 -11.44
C LYS A 41 -11.50 -26.23 -12.38
N LYS A 42 -11.56 -25.97 -13.68
CA LYS A 42 -10.64 -26.59 -14.65
C LYS A 42 -9.19 -26.19 -14.41
N ARG A 43 -8.95 -24.92 -14.07
CA ARG A 43 -7.62 -24.43 -13.72
C ARG A 43 -7.08 -25.14 -12.50
N GLN A 44 -7.89 -25.32 -11.44
CA GLN A 44 -7.52 -26.09 -10.24
C GLN A 44 -7.19 -27.56 -10.57
N GLU A 45 -7.96 -28.23 -11.44
CA GLU A 45 -7.69 -29.61 -11.89
C GLU A 45 -6.32 -29.70 -12.61
N TYR A 46 -5.96 -28.75 -13.45
CA TYR A 46 -4.64 -28.70 -14.09
C TYR A 46 -3.51 -28.44 -13.10
N ILE A 47 -3.72 -27.56 -12.12
CA ILE A 47 -2.73 -27.33 -11.06
C ILE A 47 -2.50 -28.62 -10.24
N GLN A 48 -3.56 -29.33 -9.90
CA GLN A 48 -3.46 -30.57 -9.14
C GLN A 48 -2.69 -31.64 -9.93
N LYS A 49 -2.97 -31.84 -11.23
CA LYS A 49 -2.21 -32.74 -12.10
C LYS A 49 -0.73 -32.38 -12.17
N ALA A 50 -0.41 -31.08 -12.27
CA ALA A 50 0.97 -30.62 -12.23
C ALA A 50 1.63 -30.93 -10.89
N PHE A 51 0.94 -30.71 -9.78
CA PHE A 51 1.43 -31.00 -8.44
C PHE A 51 1.72 -32.50 -8.25
N ASP A 52 0.80 -33.38 -8.66
CA ASP A 52 0.94 -34.82 -8.52
C ASP A 52 2.18 -35.37 -9.27
N ILE A 53 2.48 -34.81 -10.44
CA ILE A 53 3.71 -35.12 -11.19
C ILE A 53 4.96 -34.67 -10.43
N ILE A 54 4.94 -33.43 -9.91
CA ILE A 54 6.13 -32.84 -9.28
C ILE A 54 6.43 -33.49 -7.95
N ILE A 55 5.41 -33.76 -7.13
CA ILE A 55 5.61 -34.27 -5.76
C ILE A 55 6.24 -35.66 -5.74
N SER A 56 6.06 -36.46 -6.80
CA SER A 56 6.66 -37.78 -6.98
C SER A 56 8.13 -37.75 -7.42
N GLN A 57 8.67 -36.59 -7.81
CA GLN A 57 10.07 -36.44 -8.21
C GLN A 57 11.00 -36.42 -6.98
N GLU A 58 12.30 -36.62 -7.22
CA GLU A 58 13.32 -36.47 -6.19
C GLU A 58 13.39 -35.03 -5.67
N ASN A 59 13.79 -34.88 -4.39
CA ASN A 59 13.93 -33.56 -3.76
C ASN A 59 15.19 -32.84 -4.24
N ASP A 60 15.19 -32.40 -5.48
CA ASP A 60 16.24 -31.57 -6.06
C ASP A 60 15.81 -30.09 -6.20
N SER A 61 16.68 -29.27 -6.74
CA SER A 61 16.39 -27.83 -6.95
C SER A 61 15.30 -27.62 -8.00
N LEU A 62 15.18 -28.49 -9.00
CA LEU A 62 14.18 -28.40 -10.06
C LEU A 62 12.78 -28.73 -9.53
N GLN A 63 12.65 -29.79 -8.71
CA GLN A 63 11.40 -30.11 -8.03
C GLN A 63 10.90 -28.92 -7.19
N ARG A 64 11.77 -28.34 -6.36
CA ARG A 64 11.42 -27.18 -5.53
C ARG A 64 11.02 -25.96 -6.37
N ALA A 65 11.74 -25.68 -7.46
CA ALA A 65 11.38 -24.61 -8.40
C ALA A 65 10.01 -24.84 -9.03
N ASN A 66 9.70 -26.06 -9.44
CA ASN A 66 8.40 -26.43 -10.02
C ASN A 66 7.26 -26.35 -8.98
N LEU A 67 7.51 -26.71 -7.72
CA LEU A 67 6.54 -26.50 -6.63
C LEU A 67 6.21 -25.01 -6.43
N PHE A 68 7.18 -24.12 -6.52
CA PHE A 68 6.90 -22.67 -6.53
C PHE A 68 6.06 -22.22 -7.72
N ARG A 69 6.25 -22.84 -8.90
CA ARG A 69 5.37 -22.57 -10.07
C ARG A 69 3.93 -22.98 -9.78
N VAL A 70 3.72 -24.11 -9.12
CA VAL A 70 2.39 -24.56 -8.65
C VAL A 70 1.81 -23.58 -7.64
N ALA A 71 2.59 -23.17 -6.63
CA ALA A 71 2.15 -22.18 -5.65
C ALA A 71 1.67 -20.87 -6.34
N ASN A 72 2.45 -20.36 -7.31
CA ASN A 72 2.06 -19.16 -8.06
C ASN A 72 0.74 -19.33 -8.83
N ARG A 73 0.38 -20.54 -9.26
CA ARG A 73 -0.93 -20.78 -9.90
C ARG A 73 -2.08 -20.67 -8.89
N TYR A 74 -1.88 -21.19 -7.66
CA TYR A 74 -2.84 -21.00 -6.58
C TYR A 74 -2.95 -19.53 -6.15
N TYR A 75 -1.85 -18.80 -6.10
CA TYR A 75 -1.83 -17.33 -5.91
C TYR A 75 -2.74 -16.62 -6.94
N ASN A 76 -2.60 -16.95 -8.24
CA ASN A 76 -3.40 -16.40 -9.32
C ASN A 76 -4.91 -16.76 -9.23
N LEU A 77 -5.27 -17.76 -8.42
CA LEU A 77 -6.65 -18.13 -8.12
C LEU A 77 -7.17 -17.57 -6.80
N ASN A 78 -6.35 -16.79 -6.08
CA ASN A 78 -6.61 -16.35 -4.70
C ASN A 78 -6.83 -17.51 -3.71
N ASP A 79 -6.33 -18.72 -4.03
CA ASP A 79 -6.37 -19.88 -3.13
C ASP A 79 -5.17 -19.83 -2.18
N TRP A 80 -5.24 -18.91 -1.23
CA TRP A 80 -4.17 -18.65 -0.28
C TRP A 80 -3.82 -19.86 0.59
N LYS A 81 -4.82 -20.70 0.89
CA LYS A 81 -4.57 -21.90 1.69
C LYS A 81 -3.64 -22.87 0.94
N LYS A 82 -3.98 -23.21 -0.30
CA LYS A 82 -3.15 -24.10 -1.14
C LYS A 82 -1.78 -23.48 -1.41
N TYR A 83 -1.73 -22.18 -1.64
CA TYR A 83 -0.47 -21.43 -1.78
C TYR A 83 0.44 -21.65 -0.58
N SER A 84 -0.06 -21.48 0.64
CA SER A 84 0.73 -21.66 1.87
C SER A 84 1.11 -23.12 2.12
N ASP A 85 0.21 -24.07 1.81
CA ASP A 85 0.50 -25.49 1.97
C ASP A 85 1.68 -25.92 1.09
N ILE A 86 1.71 -25.48 -0.17
CA ILE A 86 2.85 -25.72 -1.06
C ILE A 86 4.12 -25.02 -0.55
N ALA A 87 4.03 -23.77 -0.09
CA ALA A 87 5.18 -23.06 0.46
C ALA A 87 5.79 -23.77 1.67
N LYS A 88 4.98 -24.37 2.54
CA LYS A 88 5.44 -25.19 3.68
C LYS A 88 6.13 -26.47 3.21
N ILE A 89 5.54 -27.17 2.24
CA ILE A 89 6.17 -28.38 1.64
C ILE A 89 7.56 -28.03 1.08
N VAL A 90 7.66 -26.92 0.36
CA VAL A 90 8.96 -26.50 -0.18
C VAL A 90 9.92 -26.11 0.93
N LEU A 91 9.45 -25.43 1.98
CA LEU A 91 10.27 -25.06 3.13
C LEU A 91 10.91 -26.29 3.79
N ASP A 92 10.11 -27.32 4.07
CA ASP A 92 10.59 -28.55 4.70
C ASP A 92 11.61 -29.28 3.80
N LYS A 93 11.33 -29.38 2.50
CA LYS A 93 12.23 -29.96 1.50
C LYS A 93 13.54 -29.17 1.35
N ALA A 94 13.47 -27.84 1.38
CA ALA A 94 14.62 -26.97 1.25
C ALA A 94 15.53 -27.02 2.49
N ILE A 95 14.95 -27.05 3.69
CA ILE A 95 15.69 -27.18 4.95
C ILE A 95 16.43 -28.52 4.98
N SER A 96 15.74 -29.62 4.65
CA SER A 96 16.34 -30.98 4.64
C SER A 96 17.50 -31.10 3.66
N SER A 97 17.45 -30.40 2.53
CA SER A 97 18.52 -30.38 1.51
C SER A 97 19.52 -29.22 1.70
N LYS A 98 19.40 -28.42 2.77
CA LYS A 98 20.23 -27.20 3.04
C LYS A 98 20.22 -26.19 1.87
N ASP A 99 19.11 -26.14 1.11
CA ASP A 99 18.94 -25.20 0.01
C ASP A 99 18.48 -23.83 0.54
N THR A 100 19.45 -22.96 0.73
CA THR A 100 19.19 -21.61 1.28
C THR A 100 18.37 -20.72 0.35
N LEU A 101 18.43 -20.93 -0.98
CA LEU A 101 17.64 -20.14 -1.95
C LEU A 101 16.16 -20.50 -1.86
N SER A 102 15.86 -21.78 -1.95
CA SER A 102 14.47 -22.25 -1.83
C SER A 102 13.90 -21.96 -0.44
N THR A 103 14.72 -22.04 0.63
CA THR A 103 14.29 -21.66 1.98
C THR A 103 13.91 -20.17 2.05
N ALA A 104 14.75 -19.27 1.52
CA ALA A 104 14.45 -17.84 1.50
C ALA A 104 13.17 -17.54 0.73
N LYS A 105 13.00 -18.16 -0.44
CA LYS A 105 11.81 -17.99 -1.27
C LYS A 105 10.55 -18.53 -0.60
N ALA A 106 10.64 -19.67 0.09
CA ALA A 106 9.52 -20.22 0.86
C ALA A 106 9.10 -19.27 2.01
N TYR A 107 10.07 -18.66 2.70
CA TYR A 107 9.76 -17.62 3.69
C TYR A 107 9.05 -16.41 3.07
N SER A 108 9.48 -15.92 1.90
CA SER A 108 8.77 -14.83 1.20
C SER A 108 7.32 -15.21 0.91
N TYR A 109 7.07 -16.43 0.42
CA TYR A 109 5.71 -16.93 0.13
C TYR A 109 4.84 -17.06 1.38
N LEU A 110 5.42 -17.49 2.50
CA LEU A 110 4.70 -17.50 3.79
C LEU A 110 4.41 -16.07 4.27
N GLY A 111 5.32 -15.13 4.04
CA GLY A 111 5.07 -13.70 4.27
C GLY A 111 3.87 -13.19 3.47
N ASP A 112 3.79 -13.50 2.17
CA ASP A 112 2.65 -13.15 1.31
C ASP A 112 1.34 -13.76 1.84
N TYR A 113 1.37 -15.04 2.24
CA TYR A 113 0.20 -15.71 2.82
C TYR A 113 -0.30 -15.01 4.07
N TYR A 114 0.56 -14.80 5.06
CA TYR A 114 0.14 -14.17 6.31
C TYR A 114 -0.30 -12.72 6.10
N GLY A 115 0.35 -11.99 5.19
CA GLY A 115 -0.07 -10.66 4.79
C GLY A 115 -1.48 -10.66 4.20
N SER A 116 -1.81 -11.63 3.33
CA SER A 116 -3.15 -11.78 2.76
C SER A 116 -4.23 -12.12 3.79
N GLN A 117 -3.85 -12.75 4.91
CA GLN A 117 -4.75 -13.08 6.03
C GLN A 117 -4.87 -11.93 7.05
N GLY A 118 -4.17 -10.82 6.87
CA GLY A 118 -4.13 -9.72 7.84
C GLY A 118 -3.37 -10.06 9.12
N VAL A 119 -2.48 -11.07 9.09
CA VAL A 119 -1.63 -11.46 10.24
C VAL A 119 -0.26 -10.83 10.07
N SER A 120 -0.22 -9.51 10.26
CA SER A 120 0.93 -8.65 9.92
C SER A 120 2.23 -9.02 10.63
N ASP A 121 2.15 -9.48 11.88
CA ASP A 121 3.33 -9.92 12.65
C ASP A 121 4.02 -11.12 12.00
N SER A 122 3.24 -12.15 11.68
CA SER A 122 3.77 -13.34 11.03
C SER A 122 4.32 -13.01 9.64
N ALA A 123 3.61 -12.17 8.88
CA ALA A 123 4.07 -11.70 7.58
C ALA A 123 5.44 -11.01 7.70
N PHE A 124 5.57 -10.09 8.64
CA PHE A 124 6.81 -9.34 8.87
C PHE A 124 7.96 -10.25 9.28
N ILE A 125 7.73 -11.21 10.20
CA ILE A 125 8.73 -12.20 10.62
C ILE A 125 9.24 -13.02 9.42
N TYR A 126 8.33 -13.49 8.56
CA TYR A 126 8.72 -14.30 7.41
C TYR A 126 9.46 -13.49 6.34
N TYR A 127 9.03 -12.26 6.04
CA TYR A 127 9.78 -11.38 5.15
C TYR A 127 11.15 -11.03 5.71
N PHE A 128 11.26 -10.81 7.02
CA PHE A 128 12.54 -10.51 7.66
C PHE A 128 13.50 -11.70 7.59
N LYS A 129 13.03 -12.93 7.81
CA LYS A 129 13.82 -14.16 7.62
C LYS A 129 14.30 -14.29 6.17
N ALA A 130 13.43 -14.05 5.19
CA ALA A 130 13.79 -14.08 3.78
C ALA A 130 14.82 -13.00 3.43
N GLU A 131 14.63 -11.75 3.89
CA GLU A 131 15.54 -10.63 3.70
C GLU A 131 16.97 -10.97 4.17
N LYS A 132 17.11 -11.54 5.36
CA LYS A 132 18.42 -11.95 5.91
C LYS A 132 19.13 -12.98 5.04
N MET A 133 18.39 -13.96 4.54
CA MET A 133 18.95 -14.99 3.69
C MET A 133 19.38 -14.45 2.32
N TYR A 134 18.56 -13.62 1.69
CA TYR A 134 18.91 -12.98 0.41
C TYR A 134 20.09 -12.01 0.56
N LEU A 135 20.14 -11.25 1.66
CA LEU A 135 21.27 -10.38 1.97
C LEU A 135 22.59 -11.18 2.08
N LYS A 136 22.58 -12.30 2.81
CA LYS A 136 23.75 -13.18 2.96
C LYS A 136 24.20 -13.79 1.61
N ARG A 137 23.25 -14.07 0.73
CA ARG A 137 23.51 -14.60 -0.62
C ARG A 137 23.92 -13.54 -1.63
N LYS A 138 23.78 -12.25 -1.31
CA LYS A 138 23.95 -11.12 -2.24
C LYS A 138 23.01 -11.19 -3.46
N ASP A 139 21.80 -11.74 -3.26
CA ASP A 139 20.76 -11.80 -4.28
C ASP A 139 19.97 -10.48 -4.23
N ASN A 140 20.48 -9.47 -4.93
CA ASN A 140 19.97 -8.11 -4.86
C ASN A 140 18.51 -7.99 -5.35
N PHE A 141 18.13 -8.75 -6.37
CA PHE A 141 16.79 -8.68 -6.95
C PHE A 141 15.73 -9.23 -5.99
N GLU A 142 15.92 -10.45 -5.48
CA GLU A 142 14.97 -11.06 -4.53
C GLU A 142 15.01 -10.34 -3.16
N LEU A 143 16.16 -9.79 -2.77
CA LEU A 143 16.29 -8.92 -1.59
C LEU A 143 15.42 -7.67 -1.72
N ALA A 144 15.48 -7.00 -2.88
CA ALA A 144 14.68 -5.80 -3.14
C ALA A 144 13.18 -6.10 -3.15
N LYS A 145 12.76 -7.20 -3.78
CA LYS A 145 11.35 -7.64 -3.78
C LYS A 145 10.85 -7.93 -2.37
N THR A 146 11.66 -8.63 -1.57
CA THR A 146 11.29 -8.93 -0.18
C THR A 146 11.16 -7.65 0.65
N ARG A 147 12.05 -6.67 0.46
CA ARG A 147 11.97 -5.35 1.10
C ARG A 147 10.78 -4.54 0.63
N LEU A 148 10.41 -4.63 -0.65
CA LEU A 148 9.20 -4.03 -1.19
C LEU A 148 7.96 -4.62 -0.51
N ASN A 149 7.86 -5.95 -0.40
CA ASN A 149 6.73 -6.60 0.26
C ASN A 149 6.65 -6.21 1.76
N LYS A 150 7.80 -6.11 2.44
CA LYS A 150 7.88 -5.62 3.82
C LYS A 150 7.42 -4.16 3.92
N ALA A 151 7.84 -3.30 3.00
CA ALA A 151 7.43 -1.91 2.94
C ALA A 151 5.93 -1.75 2.66
N LEU A 152 5.35 -2.55 1.76
CA LEU A 152 3.91 -2.59 1.50
C LEU A 152 3.11 -3.01 2.75
N LEU A 153 3.60 -4.02 3.48
CA LEU A 153 2.99 -4.43 4.74
C LEU A 153 3.01 -3.29 5.76
N GLN A 154 4.14 -2.62 5.94
CA GLN A 154 4.29 -1.47 6.84
C GLN A 154 3.37 -0.31 6.43
N TYR A 155 3.28 -0.01 5.13
CA TYR A 155 2.34 0.99 4.61
C TYR A 155 0.88 0.66 4.96
N ASN A 156 0.46 -0.59 4.75
CA ASN A 156 -0.90 -1.05 5.04
C ASN A 156 -1.24 -0.98 6.54
N GLU A 157 -0.25 -1.16 7.40
CA GLU A 157 -0.38 -1.00 8.85
C GLU A 157 -0.19 0.46 9.32
N SER A 158 -0.04 1.40 8.39
CA SER A 158 0.20 2.84 8.65
C SER A 158 1.54 3.15 9.33
N ASP A 159 2.49 2.22 9.29
CA ASP A 159 3.90 2.50 9.62
C ASP A 159 4.60 3.11 8.40
N TYR A 160 4.26 4.36 8.10
CA TYR A 160 4.77 5.05 6.91
C TYR A 160 6.28 5.28 6.96
N SER A 161 6.82 5.57 8.14
CA SER A 161 8.27 5.74 8.32
C SER A 161 9.05 4.44 8.13
N GLY A 162 8.56 3.32 8.67
CA GLY A 162 9.13 2.01 8.43
C GLY A 162 9.05 1.60 6.96
N SER A 163 7.92 1.90 6.31
CA SER A 163 7.71 1.68 4.88
C SER A 163 8.72 2.45 4.03
N GLU A 164 8.92 3.74 4.31
CA GLU A 164 9.94 4.57 3.66
C GLU A 164 11.32 3.94 3.75
N ILE A 165 11.76 3.60 4.97
CA ILE A 165 13.08 3.01 5.22
C ILE A 165 13.25 1.70 4.44
N SER A 166 12.25 0.82 4.46
CA SER A 166 12.30 -0.47 3.76
C SER A 166 12.35 -0.29 2.25
N ALA A 167 11.54 0.62 1.70
CA ALA A 167 11.51 0.92 0.27
C ALA A 167 12.81 1.58 -0.22
N LEU A 168 13.38 2.52 0.53
CA LEU A 168 14.67 3.14 0.20
C LEU A 168 15.83 2.13 0.28
N LYS A 169 15.81 1.20 1.26
CA LYS A 169 16.76 0.07 1.32
C LYS A 169 16.63 -0.84 0.10
N ALA A 170 15.40 -1.04 -0.43
CA ALA A 170 15.18 -1.83 -1.66
C ALA A 170 15.74 -1.11 -2.89
N LEU A 171 15.46 0.18 -3.07
CA LEU A 171 16.01 0.98 -4.19
C LEU A 171 17.53 0.98 -4.21
N ARG A 172 18.17 1.04 -3.03
CA ARG A 172 19.64 1.06 -2.94
C ARG A 172 20.29 -0.19 -3.52
N VAL A 173 19.69 -1.37 -3.32
CA VAL A 173 20.26 -2.63 -3.81
C VAL A 173 19.94 -2.89 -5.27
N LEU A 174 18.92 -2.23 -5.84
CA LEU A 174 18.57 -2.34 -7.27
C LEU A 174 19.35 -1.37 -8.16
N LYS A 175 20.21 -0.54 -7.60
CA LYS A 175 20.98 0.45 -8.40
C LYS A 175 21.86 -0.26 -9.44
N GLY A 176 21.50 -0.07 -10.73
CA GLY A 176 22.21 -0.70 -11.87
C GLY A 176 21.63 -2.03 -12.34
N GLU A 177 20.59 -2.56 -11.67
CA GLU A 177 19.88 -3.77 -12.09
C GLU A 177 18.73 -3.41 -13.06
N LYS A 178 18.47 -4.28 -14.04
CA LYS A 178 17.27 -4.18 -14.89
C LYS A 178 16.07 -4.78 -14.15
N ALA A 179 15.31 -3.95 -13.47
CA ALA A 179 14.23 -4.37 -12.59
C ALA A 179 13.01 -3.42 -12.69
N ASP A 180 12.63 -3.02 -13.91
CA ASP A 180 11.69 -1.92 -14.16
C ASP A 180 10.34 -2.09 -13.45
N ASN A 181 9.80 -3.31 -13.42
CA ASN A 181 8.57 -3.58 -12.67
C ASN A 181 8.72 -3.33 -11.17
N THR A 182 9.81 -3.79 -10.56
CA THR A 182 10.07 -3.61 -9.12
C THR A 182 10.38 -2.15 -8.80
N LEU A 183 11.10 -1.45 -9.69
CA LEU A 183 11.36 -0.01 -9.57
C LEU A 183 10.06 0.79 -9.66
N TYR A 184 9.18 0.44 -10.62
CA TYR A 184 7.86 1.04 -10.75
C TYR A 184 7.04 0.91 -9.46
N GLU A 185 6.97 -0.30 -8.90
CA GLU A 185 6.23 -0.54 -7.65
C GLU A 185 6.84 0.23 -6.47
N LEU A 186 8.18 0.27 -6.36
CA LEU A 186 8.88 1.02 -5.32
C LEU A 186 8.64 2.53 -5.43
N TYR A 187 8.71 3.09 -6.64
CA TYR A 187 8.46 4.51 -6.84
C TYR A 187 6.98 4.87 -6.55
N ASN A 188 6.03 4.03 -6.97
CA ASN A 188 4.63 4.24 -6.61
C ASN A 188 4.41 4.16 -5.10
N LEU A 189 4.99 3.18 -4.42
CA LEU A 189 4.88 3.04 -2.97
C LEU A 189 5.47 4.25 -2.24
N LEU A 190 6.67 4.70 -2.63
CA LEU A 190 7.28 5.91 -2.03
C LEU A 190 6.45 7.15 -2.29
N GLY A 191 5.87 7.28 -3.48
CA GLY A 191 4.93 8.37 -3.76
C GLY A 191 3.72 8.35 -2.83
N LEU A 192 3.14 7.17 -2.59
CA LEU A 192 2.04 7.01 -1.62
C LEU A 192 2.49 7.31 -0.19
N VAL A 193 3.64 6.79 0.24
CA VAL A 193 4.20 7.02 1.58
C VAL A 193 4.41 8.52 1.83
N TYR A 194 5.06 9.22 0.90
CA TYR A 194 5.29 10.65 1.05
C TYR A 194 3.99 11.48 1.00
N ASN A 195 2.98 11.01 0.25
CA ASN A 195 1.66 11.62 0.28
C ASN A 195 0.98 11.50 1.66
N GLU A 196 1.09 10.34 2.31
CA GLU A 196 0.58 10.13 3.68
C GLU A 196 1.38 10.92 4.74
N LEU A 197 2.68 11.07 4.53
CA LEU A 197 3.55 11.89 5.39
C LEU A 197 3.34 13.40 5.18
N GLY A 198 2.57 13.82 4.14
CA GLY A 198 2.36 15.22 3.79
C GLY A 198 3.54 15.86 3.05
N GLU A 199 4.53 15.07 2.61
CA GLU A 199 5.70 15.53 1.85
C GLU A 199 5.39 15.50 0.35
N TYR A 200 4.45 16.35 -0.09
CA TYR A 200 3.85 16.31 -1.41
C TYR A 200 4.84 16.52 -2.56
N ASP A 201 5.89 17.32 -2.38
CA ASP A 201 6.91 17.52 -3.42
C ASP A 201 7.66 16.23 -3.72
N LYS A 202 8.03 15.47 -2.68
CA LYS A 202 8.63 14.14 -2.84
C LYS A 202 7.64 13.13 -3.43
N ALA A 203 6.37 13.20 -3.02
CA ALA A 203 5.33 12.35 -3.59
C ALA A 203 5.22 12.55 -5.11
N ILE A 204 5.20 13.81 -5.56
CA ILE A 204 5.19 14.17 -6.99
C ILE A 204 6.45 13.66 -7.69
N GLU A 205 7.62 13.84 -7.10
CA GLU A 205 8.90 13.36 -7.65
C GLU A 205 8.87 11.86 -7.90
N PHE A 206 8.47 11.06 -6.89
CA PHE A 206 8.45 9.60 -6.99
C PHE A 206 7.36 9.09 -7.94
N HIS A 207 6.18 9.69 -7.96
CA HIS A 207 5.16 9.34 -8.95
C HIS A 207 5.57 9.70 -10.38
N ASN A 208 6.32 10.79 -10.60
CA ASN A 208 6.91 11.10 -11.91
C ASN A 208 7.94 10.04 -12.33
N LYS A 209 8.79 9.58 -11.41
CA LYS A 209 9.71 8.45 -11.66
C LYS A 209 8.96 7.17 -12.03
N ALA A 210 7.85 6.87 -11.37
CA ALA A 210 7.01 5.75 -11.72
C ALA A 210 6.38 5.90 -13.11
N LEU A 211 5.89 7.10 -13.45
CA LEU A 211 5.32 7.40 -14.77
C LEU A 211 6.34 7.28 -15.90
N SER A 212 7.60 7.68 -15.67
CA SER A 212 8.66 7.58 -16.69
C SER A 212 9.04 6.15 -17.04
N LEU A 213 8.75 5.17 -16.17
CA LEU A 213 8.98 3.74 -16.44
C LEU A 213 7.82 3.06 -17.19
N ASN A 214 6.65 3.71 -17.31
CA ASN A 214 5.48 3.08 -17.91
C ASN A 214 5.65 2.73 -19.40
N ASP A 215 6.49 3.47 -20.12
CA ASP A 215 6.76 3.22 -21.56
C ASP A 215 7.68 1.99 -21.77
N GLU A 216 8.31 1.49 -20.70
CA GLU A 216 9.25 0.35 -20.73
C GLU A 216 8.64 -0.95 -20.21
N ILE A 217 7.43 -0.89 -19.59
CA ILE A 217 6.75 -2.02 -18.93
C ILE A 217 5.64 -2.60 -19.82
N VAL A 218 5.89 -3.70 -20.51
CA VAL A 218 4.92 -4.43 -21.34
C VAL A 218 4.52 -5.73 -20.64
N PRO A 219 3.25 -6.14 -20.59
CA PRO A 219 1.98 -5.67 -21.18
C PRO A 219 1.06 -4.96 -20.16
N ILE A 220 1.58 -4.43 -19.05
CA ILE A 220 0.80 -3.88 -17.92
C ILE A 220 0.60 -2.35 -18.07
N GLU A 221 1.07 -1.78 -19.16
CA GLU A 221 1.17 -0.34 -19.40
C GLU A 221 -0.09 0.46 -19.08
N ILE A 222 -1.24 0.07 -19.60
CA ILE A 222 -2.51 0.80 -19.40
C ILE A 222 -2.90 0.81 -17.92
N GLN A 223 -2.78 -0.32 -17.25
CA GLN A 223 -3.19 -0.47 -15.85
C GLN A 223 -2.22 0.24 -14.90
N ALA A 224 -0.92 0.15 -15.16
CA ALA A 224 0.12 0.84 -14.42
C ALA A 224 -0.01 2.35 -14.59
N LYS A 225 -0.16 2.82 -15.84
CA LYS A 225 -0.36 4.24 -16.17
C LYS A 225 -1.59 4.81 -15.47
N ALA A 226 -2.74 4.12 -15.52
CA ALA A 226 -3.97 4.56 -14.87
C ALA A 226 -3.82 4.64 -13.34
N THR A 227 -3.10 3.70 -12.73
CA THR A 227 -2.79 3.72 -11.29
C THR A 227 -1.91 4.91 -10.94
N SER A 228 -0.82 5.14 -11.66
CA SER A 228 0.07 6.28 -11.44
C SER A 228 -0.63 7.62 -11.67
N MET A 229 -1.50 7.72 -12.68
CA MET A 229 -2.32 8.90 -12.91
C MET A 229 -3.29 9.17 -11.75
N ASN A 230 -3.95 8.11 -11.24
CA ASN A 230 -4.78 8.25 -10.04
C ASN A 230 -3.97 8.77 -8.83
N ASN A 231 -2.81 8.20 -8.59
CA ASN A 231 -1.97 8.55 -7.45
C ASN A 231 -1.43 9.99 -7.55
N MET A 232 -0.98 10.40 -8.74
CA MET A 232 -0.57 11.78 -8.99
C MET A 232 -1.73 12.76 -8.79
N GLY A 233 -2.90 12.44 -9.33
CA GLY A 233 -4.12 13.23 -9.14
C GLY A 233 -4.50 13.33 -7.65
N LEU A 234 -4.31 12.25 -6.87
CA LEU A 234 -4.58 12.23 -5.43
C LEU A 234 -3.65 13.18 -4.67
N VAL A 235 -2.36 13.27 -5.02
CA VAL A 235 -1.43 14.24 -4.42
C VAL A 235 -1.94 15.66 -4.63
N TYR A 236 -2.33 16.03 -5.86
CA TYR A 236 -2.90 17.35 -6.14
C TYR A 236 -4.24 17.60 -5.45
N LEU A 237 -5.05 16.54 -5.27
CA LEU A 237 -6.29 16.62 -4.50
C LEU A 237 -6.00 16.93 -3.02
N ASN A 238 -5.01 16.28 -2.42
CA ASN A 238 -4.58 16.52 -1.04
C ASN A 238 -3.97 17.92 -0.86
N LEU A 239 -3.26 18.41 -1.84
CA LEU A 239 -2.81 19.80 -1.93
C LEU A 239 -3.96 20.80 -2.14
N LYS A 240 -5.22 20.34 -2.32
CA LYS A 240 -6.39 21.15 -2.68
C LYS A 240 -6.25 21.87 -4.03
N GLN A 241 -5.34 21.44 -4.88
CA GLN A 241 -5.13 21.93 -6.23
C GLN A 241 -6.02 21.18 -7.23
N TYR A 242 -7.33 21.21 -6.99
CA TYR A 242 -8.33 20.40 -7.69
C TYR A 242 -8.28 20.55 -9.21
N LYS A 243 -8.05 21.78 -9.71
CA LYS A 243 -7.92 22.03 -11.15
C LYS A 243 -6.75 21.28 -11.78
N LYS A 244 -5.63 21.11 -11.03
CA LYS A 244 -4.49 20.32 -11.49
C LYS A 244 -4.72 18.83 -11.40
N ALA A 245 -5.56 18.36 -10.47
CA ALA A 245 -5.88 16.96 -10.31
C ALA A 245 -6.77 16.41 -11.45
N ILE A 246 -7.71 17.23 -11.97
CA ILE A 246 -8.69 16.84 -12.98
C ILE A 246 -8.06 16.15 -14.21
N PRO A 247 -7.05 16.73 -14.91
CA PRO A 247 -6.47 16.10 -16.08
C PRO A 247 -5.84 14.74 -15.80
N TYR A 248 -5.23 14.52 -14.62
CA TYR A 248 -4.68 13.24 -14.26
C TYR A 248 -5.78 12.16 -14.17
N PHE A 249 -6.90 12.47 -13.52
CA PHE A 249 -8.01 11.53 -13.43
C PHE A 249 -8.68 11.27 -14.77
N GLN A 250 -8.78 12.29 -15.63
CA GLN A 250 -9.31 12.15 -17.00
C GLN A 250 -8.44 11.24 -17.86
N ASN A 251 -7.12 11.48 -17.88
CA ASN A 251 -6.18 10.66 -18.63
C ASN A 251 -6.15 9.21 -18.10
N GLY A 252 -6.28 9.03 -16.77
CA GLY A 252 -6.42 7.69 -16.18
C GLY A 252 -7.65 6.94 -16.65
N LEU A 253 -8.71 7.62 -17.08
CA LEU A 253 -9.97 7.04 -17.57
C LEU A 253 -10.00 6.78 -19.09
N GLU A 254 -8.97 7.13 -19.85
CA GLU A 254 -8.94 6.96 -21.32
C GLU A 254 -9.23 5.51 -21.76
N HIS A 255 -8.71 4.53 -21.03
CA HIS A 255 -8.87 3.09 -21.32
C HIS A 255 -9.95 2.42 -20.46
N LYS A 256 -11.13 3.03 -20.40
CA LYS A 256 -12.26 2.58 -19.55
C LYS A 256 -12.58 1.10 -19.67
N LYS A 257 -12.59 0.53 -20.90
CA LYS A 257 -12.96 -0.89 -21.11
C LYS A 257 -11.97 -1.83 -20.45
N ASP A 258 -10.68 -1.56 -20.63
CA ASP A 258 -9.59 -2.38 -20.06
C ASP A 258 -9.54 -2.25 -18.54
N LEU A 259 -9.77 -1.04 -18.02
CA LEU A 259 -9.85 -0.82 -16.57
C LEU A 259 -11.00 -1.56 -15.93
N LEU A 260 -12.20 -1.55 -16.54
CA LEU A 260 -13.34 -2.30 -16.04
C LEU A 260 -13.10 -3.81 -16.03
N LEU A 261 -12.34 -4.32 -17.00
CA LEU A 261 -12.05 -5.74 -17.09
C LEU A 261 -10.94 -6.19 -16.13
N TYR A 262 -9.86 -5.42 -16.03
CA TYR A 262 -8.64 -5.86 -15.32
C TYR A 262 -8.39 -5.17 -13.99
N LYS A 263 -8.83 -3.92 -13.82
CA LYS A 263 -8.61 -3.10 -12.62
C LYS A 263 -9.85 -2.27 -12.25
N PRO A 264 -11.04 -2.90 -12.08
CA PRO A 264 -12.27 -2.17 -11.85
C PRO A 264 -12.23 -1.28 -10.61
N PHE A 265 -11.43 -1.63 -9.59
CA PHE A 265 -11.24 -0.78 -8.42
C PHE A 265 -10.54 0.56 -8.75
N VAL A 266 -9.51 0.55 -9.64
CA VAL A 266 -8.82 1.77 -10.10
C VAL A 266 -9.79 2.65 -10.89
N TYR A 267 -10.60 2.04 -11.77
CA TYR A 267 -11.65 2.75 -12.48
C TYR A 267 -12.61 3.47 -11.52
N ALA A 268 -13.07 2.79 -10.49
CA ALA A 268 -13.94 3.39 -9.48
C ALA A 268 -13.26 4.52 -8.69
N MET A 269 -11.97 4.38 -8.37
CA MET A 269 -11.19 5.45 -7.72
C MET A 269 -11.10 6.69 -8.61
N LEU A 270 -10.76 6.52 -9.88
CA LEU A 270 -10.64 7.61 -10.85
C LEU A 270 -11.97 8.36 -11.02
N LEU A 271 -13.10 7.64 -11.14
CA LEU A 271 -14.43 8.25 -11.21
C LEU A 271 -14.73 9.11 -9.98
N ASN A 272 -14.50 8.55 -8.80
CA ASN A 272 -14.76 9.22 -7.53
C ASN A 272 -13.91 10.49 -7.37
N ASN A 273 -12.63 10.38 -7.66
CA ASN A 273 -11.67 11.47 -7.49
C ASN A 273 -11.86 12.57 -8.54
N LEU A 274 -12.21 12.20 -9.77
CA LEU A 274 -12.62 13.16 -10.82
C LEU A 274 -13.88 13.91 -10.40
N GLY A 275 -14.91 13.16 -9.94
CA GLY A 275 -16.16 13.74 -9.46
C GLY A 275 -15.91 14.71 -8.31
N TYR A 276 -15.10 14.33 -7.33
CA TYR A 276 -14.78 15.19 -6.20
C TYR A 276 -13.99 16.44 -6.61
N SER A 277 -13.01 16.30 -7.49
CA SER A 277 -12.24 17.44 -7.99
C SER A 277 -13.12 18.45 -8.75
N ARG A 278 -14.01 17.96 -9.62
CA ARG A 278 -15.01 18.81 -10.31
C ARG A 278 -15.97 19.49 -9.36
N PHE A 279 -16.48 18.74 -8.40
CA PHE A 279 -17.33 19.29 -7.35
C PHE A 279 -16.64 20.44 -6.61
N ARG A 280 -15.39 20.28 -6.24
CA ARG A 280 -14.60 21.29 -5.50
C ARG A 280 -14.20 22.50 -6.35
N THR A 281 -14.19 22.37 -7.67
CA THR A 281 -13.97 23.51 -8.60
C THR A 281 -15.25 24.21 -9.03
N GLY A 282 -16.42 23.69 -8.64
CA GLY A 282 -17.71 24.21 -9.05
C GLY A 282 -18.19 23.71 -10.42
N GLU A 283 -17.45 22.80 -11.06
CA GLU A 283 -17.88 22.16 -12.30
C GLU A 283 -18.99 21.14 -12.02
N SER A 284 -20.07 21.20 -12.79
CA SER A 284 -21.21 20.26 -12.65
C SER A 284 -21.14 19.08 -13.60
N THR A 285 -20.21 19.07 -14.56
CA THR A 285 -20.11 18.04 -15.61
C THR A 285 -19.96 16.64 -15.03
N GLY A 286 -20.93 15.77 -15.32
CA GLY A 286 -20.94 14.39 -14.87
C GLY A 286 -21.26 14.20 -13.38
N LEU A 287 -21.80 15.21 -12.69
CA LEU A 287 -22.22 15.11 -11.29
C LEU A 287 -23.75 15.06 -11.17
N PRO A 288 -24.28 14.17 -10.30
CA PRO A 288 -23.59 13.23 -9.37
C PRO A 288 -23.24 11.86 -9.97
N GLU A 289 -23.41 11.62 -11.27
CA GLU A 289 -23.28 10.34 -11.95
C GLU A 289 -21.89 9.69 -11.78
N LEU A 290 -20.82 10.50 -11.71
CA LEU A 290 -19.48 10.00 -11.45
C LEU A 290 -19.38 9.31 -10.08
N PHE A 291 -20.02 9.86 -9.07
CA PHE A 291 -20.08 9.24 -7.74
C PHE A 291 -20.92 7.97 -7.74
N TYR A 292 -22.09 7.97 -8.41
CA TYR A 292 -22.94 6.78 -8.55
C TYR A 292 -22.25 5.67 -9.33
N GLY A 293 -21.56 6.02 -10.41
CA GLY A 293 -20.77 5.06 -11.19
C GLY A 293 -19.65 4.42 -10.36
N SER A 294 -18.94 5.23 -9.58
CA SER A 294 -17.95 4.72 -8.63
C SER A 294 -18.55 3.80 -7.58
N LEU A 295 -19.64 4.24 -6.92
CA LEU A 295 -20.34 3.48 -5.89
C LEU A 295 -20.78 2.12 -6.42
N LYS A 296 -21.43 2.08 -7.59
CA LYS A 296 -21.89 0.84 -8.22
C LYS A 296 -20.75 -0.19 -8.42
N VAL A 297 -19.60 0.25 -8.90
CA VAL A 297 -18.45 -0.64 -9.09
C VAL A 297 -17.91 -1.10 -7.74
N ARG A 298 -17.77 -0.20 -6.77
CA ARG A 298 -17.29 -0.51 -5.43
C ARG A 298 -18.19 -1.49 -4.68
N ASP A 299 -19.51 -1.34 -4.83
CA ASP A 299 -20.52 -2.27 -4.27
C ASP A 299 -20.39 -3.66 -4.91
N SER A 300 -20.23 -3.75 -6.22
CA SER A 300 -20.07 -5.04 -6.91
C SER A 300 -18.79 -5.78 -6.50
N LEU A 301 -17.76 -5.05 -6.07
CA LEU A 301 -16.48 -5.58 -5.60
C LEU A 301 -16.41 -5.70 -4.06
N GLN A 302 -17.45 -5.28 -3.34
CA GLN A 302 -17.52 -5.25 -1.88
C GLN A 302 -16.36 -4.46 -1.22
N LEU A 303 -15.94 -3.36 -1.85
CA LEU A 303 -14.84 -2.51 -1.40
C LEU A 303 -15.31 -1.54 -0.32
N THR A 304 -15.43 -2.01 0.91
CA THR A 304 -16.03 -1.30 2.05
C THR A 304 -15.51 0.13 2.22
N THR A 305 -14.22 0.35 2.29
CA THR A 305 -13.63 1.71 2.44
C THR A 305 -13.98 2.60 1.25
N GLY A 306 -13.96 2.04 0.05
CA GLY A 306 -14.35 2.76 -1.16
C GLY A 306 -15.84 3.14 -1.17
N ILE A 307 -16.73 2.24 -0.76
CA ILE A 307 -18.17 2.49 -0.62
C ILE A 307 -18.41 3.66 0.32
N ILE A 308 -17.76 3.66 1.48
CA ILE A 308 -17.84 4.75 2.46
C ILE A 308 -17.41 6.08 1.82
N ALA A 309 -16.28 6.11 1.13
CA ALA A 309 -15.78 7.32 0.48
C ALA A 309 -16.76 7.86 -0.60
N SER A 310 -17.34 6.98 -1.44
CA SER A 310 -18.33 7.43 -2.44
C SER A 310 -19.59 7.99 -1.80
N LYS A 311 -20.09 7.35 -0.73
CA LYS A 311 -21.25 7.83 0.01
C LYS A 311 -20.99 9.18 0.69
N LEU A 312 -19.81 9.38 1.25
CA LEU A 312 -19.43 10.66 1.84
C LEU A 312 -19.34 11.79 0.81
N ASN A 313 -18.81 11.50 -0.38
CA ASN A 313 -18.77 12.48 -1.47
C ASN A 313 -20.18 12.83 -1.97
N LEU A 314 -21.07 11.85 -2.08
CA LEU A 314 -22.49 12.09 -2.37
C LEU A 314 -23.15 12.94 -1.28
N SER A 315 -22.87 12.63 -0.01
CA SER A 315 -23.38 13.41 1.12
C SER A 315 -22.92 14.87 1.04
N GLU A 316 -21.64 15.12 0.82
CA GLU A 316 -21.09 16.47 0.69
C GLU A 316 -21.70 17.23 -0.52
N TYR A 317 -21.84 16.52 -1.64
CA TYR A 317 -22.49 17.06 -2.83
C TYR A 317 -23.94 17.49 -2.56
N PHE A 318 -24.78 16.61 -1.96
CA PHE A 318 -26.17 16.93 -1.66
C PHE A 318 -26.29 18.02 -0.58
N ALA A 319 -25.41 18.04 0.41
CA ALA A 319 -25.36 19.13 1.38
C ALA A 319 -25.11 20.49 0.70
N SER A 320 -24.22 20.55 -0.30
CA SER A 320 -23.96 21.76 -1.07
C SER A 320 -25.17 22.23 -1.90
N LYS A 321 -26.02 21.27 -2.29
CA LYS A 321 -27.29 21.53 -3.01
C LYS A 321 -28.46 21.84 -2.07
N LYS A 322 -28.20 21.92 -0.76
CA LYS A 322 -29.20 22.13 0.29
C LYS A 322 -30.21 20.97 0.44
N ASP A 323 -29.94 19.83 -0.15
CA ASP A 323 -30.71 18.58 0.05
C ASP A 323 -30.18 17.87 1.31
N THR A 324 -30.55 18.43 2.47
CA THR A 324 -30.10 17.93 3.77
C THR A 324 -30.58 16.49 4.02
N ALA A 325 -31.74 16.13 3.47
CA ALA A 325 -32.28 14.78 3.64
C ALA A 325 -31.39 13.72 3.00
N LYS A 326 -31.00 13.91 1.73
CA LYS A 326 -30.06 13.00 1.05
C LYS A 326 -28.66 13.06 1.65
N ALA A 327 -28.20 14.24 2.04
CA ALA A 327 -26.89 14.38 2.70
C ALA A 327 -26.83 13.54 3.98
N LEU A 328 -27.85 13.61 4.85
CA LEU A 328 -27.96 12.79 6.05
C LEU A 328 -28.10 11.29 5.72
N GLN A 329 -28.90 10.94 4.72
CA GLN A 329 -29.06 9.56 4.30
C GLN A 329 -27.70 8.94 3.95
N TYR A 330 -26.92 9.55 3.04
CA TYR A 330 -25.65 9.01 2.61
C TYR A 330 -24.59 8.99 3.73
N SER A 331 -24.56 9.98 4.61
CA SER A 331 -23.67 9.97 5.76
C SER A 331 -24.01 8.87 6.77
N ASN A 332 -25.30 8.65 7.05
CA ASN A 332 -25.73 7.57 7.94
C ASN A 332 -25.44 6.19 7.33
N GLU A 333 -25.69 6.01 6.03
CA GLU A 333 -25.34 4.78 5.32
C GLU A 333 -23.80 4.54 5.34
N ALA A 334 -23.00 5.59 5.19
CA ALA A 334 -21.55 5.50 5.30
C ALA A 334 -21.13 5.07 6.71
N LEU A 335 -21.74 5.68 7.76
CA LEU A 335 -21.48 5.32 9.15
C LEU A 335 -21.90 3.87 9.46
N ALA A 336 -23.07 3.44 9.00
CA ALA A 336 -23.53 2.06 9.16
C ALA A 336 -22.59 1.06 8.47
N THR A 337 -22.15 1.36 7.24
CA THR A 337 -21.16 0.55 6.52
C THR A 337 -19.82 0.50 7.29
N ALA A 338 -19.39 1.62 7.87
CA ALA A 338 -18.16 1.70 8.65
C ALA A 338 -18.26 0.89 9.96
N ARG A 339 -19.40 0.95 10.67
CA ARG A 339 -19.65 0.17 11.89
C ARG A 339 -19.66 -1.34 11.65
N ASN A 340 -20.16 -1.76 10.50
CA ASN A 340 -20.16 -3.17 10.09
C ASN A 340 -18.76 -3.65 9.65
N SER A 341 -17.85 -2.73 9.38
CA SER A 341 -16.47 -3.09 9.04
C SER A 341 -15.66 -3.37 10.31
N LYS A 342 -14.66 -4.26 10.21
CA LYS A 342 -13.74 -4.53 11.31
C LYS A 342 -12.65 -3.45 11.47
N ASN A 343 -12.70 -2.37 10.68
CA ASN A 343 -11.68 -1.33 10.64
C ASN A 343 -12.21 -0.03 11.23
N ASN A 344 -11.80 0.31 12.44
CA ASN A 344 -12.21 1.52 13.13
C ASN A 344 -11.80 2.82 12.43
N ARG A 345 -10.76 2.81 11.57
CA ARG A 345 -10.40 4.00 10.75
C ARG A 345 -11.55 4.43 9.86
N ASN A 346 -12.35 3.47 9.38
CA ASN A 346 -13.50 3.75 8.54
C ASN A 346 -14.57 4.62 9.22
N LEU A 347 -14.59 4.70 10.55
CA LEU A 347 -15.55 5.49 11.32
C LEU A 347 -15.21 6.99 11.32
N LEU A 348 -13.95 7.36 11.18
CA LEU A 348 -13.50 8.74 11.38
C LEU A 348 -14.17 9.74 10.42
N LEU A 349 -14.15 9.45 9.12
CA LEU A 349 -14.71 10.38 8.12
C LEU A 349 -16.23 10.51 8.20
N PRO A 350 -17.03 9.42 8.34
CA PRO A 350 -18.48 9.52 8.55
C PRO A 350 -18.86 10.32 9.78
N LEU A 351 -18.17 10.10 10.92
CA LEU A 351 -18.44 10.85 12.16
C LEU A 351 -18.16 12.34 11.98
N LYS A 352 -17.03 12.68 11.34
CA LYS A 352 -16.69 14.08 11.02
C LYS A 352 -17.73 14.73 10.11
N GLN A 353 -18.20 14.01 9.10
CA GLN A 353 -19.19 14.52 8.15
C GLN A 353 -20.57 14.74 8.84
N LEU A 354 -21.00 13.79 9.67
CA LEU A 354 -22.25 13.90 10.43
C LEU A 354 -22.20 15.06 11.43
N ALA A 355 -21.08 15.30 12.08
CA ALA A 355 -20.91 16.44 12.97
C ALA A 355 -21.10 17.79 12.26
N ILE A 356 -20.80 17.86 10.97
CA ILE A 356 -20.98 19.06 10.14
C ILE A 356 -22.46 19.19 9.72
N ILE A 357 -23.08 18.07 9.25
CA ILE A 357 -24.44 18.10 8.67
C ILE A 357 -25.49 18.18 9.78
N GLN A 358 -25.22 17.64 10.97
CA GLN A 358 -26.15 17.56 12.10
C GLN A 358 -25.57 18.26 13.34
N PRO A 359 -25.55 19.60 13.36
CA PRO A 359 -24.89 20.38 14.43
C PRO A 359 -25.45 20.10 15.83
N THR A 360 -26.71 19.70 15.94
CA THR A 360 -27.35 19.34 17.21
C THR A 360 -26.75 18.11 17.88
N LYS A 361 -26.14 17.21 17.09
CA LYS A 361 -25.44 16.01 17.56
C LYS A 361 -23.93 16.08 17.40
N ALA A 362 -23.39 17.23 17.00
CA ALA A 362 -21.97 17.38 16.72
C ALA A 362 -21.08 17.00 17.91
N ALA A 363 -21.51 17.33 19.15
CA ALA A 363 -20.76 16.99 20.35
C ALA A 363 -20.63 15.47 20.56
N GLU A 364 -21.67 14.70 20.26
CA GLU A 364 -21.68 13.24 20.34
C GLU A 364 -20.73 12.62 19.31
N TYR A 365 -20.86 13.03 18.05
CA TYR A 365 -20.00 12.54 16.96
C TYR A 365 -18.53 12.90 17.16
N ASN A 366 -18.25 14.11 17.62
CA ASN A 366 -16.87 14.53 17.89
C ASN A 366 -16.26 13.77 19.08
N LYS A 367 -17.02 13.46 20.13
CA LYS A 367 -16.57 12.63 21.25
C LYS A 367 -16.17 11.22 20.78
N GLU A 368 -17.03 10.59 19.97
CA GLU A 368 -16.72 9.27 19.40
C GLU A 368 -15.50 9.33 18.47
N TYR A 369 -15.41 10.35 17.61
CA TYR A 369 -14.26 10.60 16.73
C TYR A 369 -12.95 10.71 17.52
N ILE A 370 -12.90 11.54 18.55
CA ILE A 370 -11.69 11.76 19.37
C ILE A 370 -11.27 10.45 20.02
N HIS A 371 -12.19 9.73 20.64
CA HIS A 371 -11.90 8.46 21.30
C HIS A 371 -11.29 7.42 20.34
N ILE A 372 -11.88 7.27 19.15
CA ILE A 372 -11.39 6.36 18.12
C ILE A 372 -10.03 6.82 17.59
N ASN A 373 -9.87 8.10 17.30
CA ASN A 373 -8.63 8.66 16.79
C ASN A 373 -7.46 8.48 17.75
N ASP A 374 -7.66 8.73 19.05
CA ASP A 374 -6.64 8.54 20.08
C ASP A 374 -6.24 7.05 20.21
N SER A 375 -7.24 6.17 20.15
CA SER A 375 -7.00 4.71 20.14
C SER A 375 -6.17 4.27 18.94
N LEU A 376 -6.47 4.78 17.73
CA LEU A 376 -5.74 4.48 16.50
C LEU A 376 -4.31 5.03 16.56
N GLN A 377 -4.12 6.25 17.00
CA GLN A 377 -2.77 6.83 17.14
C GLN A 377 -1.89 6.03 18.12
N LYS A 378 -2.49 5.52 19.21
CA LYS A 378 -1.79 4.63 20.14
C LYS A 378 -1.46 3.28 19.49
N ALA A 379 -2.40 2.72 18.72
CA ALA A 379 -2.19 1.48 18.01
C ALA A 379 -1.08 1.61 16.95
N ASP A 380 -1.05 2.72 16.19
CA ASP A 380 -0.03 2.97 15.15
C ASP A 380 1.37 3.08 15.74
N ARG A 381 1.53 3.79 16.87
CA ARG A 381 2.80 3.83 17.59
C ARG A 381 3.23 2.43 18.04
N ASN A 382 2.31 1.67 18.61
CA ASN A 382 2.60 0.32 19.06
C ASN A 382 3.00 -0.62 17.91
N ILE A 383 2.47 -0.41 16.70
CA ILE A 383 2.83 -1.21 15.51
C ILE A 383 4.26 -0.90 15.05
N ALA A 384 4.63 0.37 14.95
CA ALA A 384 6.00 0.76 14.58
C ALA A 384 7.03 0.22 15.59
N ASP A 385 6.77 0.38 16.90
CA ASP A 385 7.61 -0.17 17.97
C ASP A 385 7.68 -1.70 17.91
N LYS A 386 6.57 -2.35 17.55
CA LYS A 386 6.48 -3.81 17.43
C LYS A 386 7.29 -4.34 16.27
N PHE A 387 7.23 -3.74 15.10
CA PHE A 387 8.03 -4.15 13.94
C PHE A 387 9.53 -3.97 14.23
N THR A 388 9.92 -2.89 14.88
CA THR A 388 11.30 -2.68 15.33
C THR A 388 11.73 -3.76 16.33
N ARG A 389 10.86 -4.12 17.28
CA ARG A 389 11.12 -5.19 18.23
C ARG A 389 11.21 -6.56 17.56
N ILE A 390 10.34 -6.86 16.59
CA ILE A 390 10.40 -8.11 15.82
C ILE A 390 11.73 -8.23 15.07
N GLU A 391 12.22 -7.14 14.44
CA GLU A 391 13.54 -7.12 13.82
C GLU A 391 14.64 -7.45 14.85
N TYR A 392 14.59 -6.82 16.02
CA TYR A 392 15.56 -7.05 17.08
C TYR A 392 15.50 -8.49 17.65
N GLU A 393 14.30 -9.00 17.95
CA GLU A 393 14.11 -10.34 18.53
C GLU A 393 14.37 -11.46 17.52
N THR A 394 14.07 -11.23 16.24
CA THR A 394 14.31 -12.20 15.17
C THR A 394 15.78 -12.20 14.75
N ASP A 395 16.50 -11.11 15.01
CA ASP A 395 17.94 -11.08 14.85
C ASP A 395 18.54 -12.02 15.88
N GLU A 396 18.93 -13.17 15.41
CA GLU A 396 19.58 -14.24 16.19
C GLU A 396 20.90 -13.79 16.84
N VAL A 397 20.90 -12.63 17.52
CA VAL A 397 22.02 -12.23 18.38
C VAL A 397 22.19 -13.23 19.53
N LYS A 398 21.12 -13.98 19.86
CA LYS A 398 21.20 -15.02 20.91
C LYS A 398 21.90 -16.31 20.48
N GLN A 399 21.86 -16.69 19.22
CA GLN A 399 22.50 -17.95 18.79
C GLN A 399 23.97 -17.80 18.42
N GLU A 400 24.38 -16.70 17.80
CA GLU A 400 25.81 -16.44 17.52
C GLU A 400 26.63 -16.11 18.79
N ASN A 401 26.00 -15.53 19.82
CA ASN A 401 26.71 -15.21 21.07
C ASN A 401 27.05 -16.42 21.94
N THR A 402 26.32 -17.52 21.83
CA THR A 402 26.66 -18.72 22.63
C THR A 402 27.84 -19.50 22.04
N ASP A 403 28.03 -19.51 20.73
CA ASP A 403 29.15 -20.19 20.08
C ASP A 403 30.44 -19.33 20.07
N LEU A 404 30.30 -18.01 19.95
CA LEU A 404 31.43 -17.06 20.04
C LEU A 404 31.97 -16.90 21.45
N THR A 405 31.14 -17.04 22.50
CA THR A 405 31.57 -16.94 23.89
C THR A 405 32.49 -18.09 24.30
N THR A 406 32.36 -19.26 23.68
CA THR A 406 33.23 -20.42 23.98
C THR A 406 34.57 -20.32 23.28
N GLN A 407 34.64 -19.72 22.10
CA GLN A 407 35.90 -19.52 21.36
C GLN A 407 36.69 -18.28 21.83
N ASN A 408 35.99 -17.24 22.32
CA ASN A 408 36.65 -16.01 22.74
C ASN A 408 37.20 -16.01 24.18
N ARG A 409 36.81 -17.01 25.01
CA ARG A 409 37.27 -17.06 26.41
C ARG A 409 38.80 -17.17 26.54
N ASN A 410 39.48 -17.83 25.61
CA ASN A 410 40.93 -17.95 25.59
C ASN A 410 41.64 -16.71 25.00
N LEU A 411 40.96 -15.94 24.15
CA LEU A 411 41.51 -14.68 23.61
C LEU A 411 41.39 -13.51 24.61
N VAL A 412 40.37 -13.53 25.49
CA VAL A 412 40.13 -12.49 26.50
C VAL A 412 41.33 -12.37 27.51
N TYR A 413 41.96 -13.50 27.86
CA TYR A 413 43.13 -13.45 28.79
C TYR A 413 44.39 -12.88 28.15
N ILE A 414 44.58 -13.04 26.84
CA ILE A 414 45.75 -12.52 26.11
C ILE A 414 45.63 -11.02 25.82
N PHE A 415 44.41 -10.58 25.59
CA PHE A 415 44.14 -9.15 25.26
C PHE A 415 43.75 -8.28 26.46
N GLY A 416 43.61 -8.87 27.66
CA GLY A 416 43.14 -8.15 28.85
C GLY A 416 43.99 -6.95 29.25
N SER A 417 45.33 -7.02 29.03
CA SER A 417 46.25 -5.90 29.32
C SER A 417 46.23 -4.80 28.26
N VAL A 418 45.95 -5.17 26.99
CA VAL A 418 45.82 -4.22 25.90
C VAL A 418 44.46 -3.53 25.93
N LEU A 419 43.40 -4.27 26.42
CA LEU A 419 42.05 -3.75 26.57
C LEU A 419 41.93 -2.67 27.63
N ILE A 420 42.70 -2.74 28.72
CA ILE A 420 42.62 -1.70 29.78
C ILE A 420 43.10 -0.36 29.23
N LEU A 421 44.16 -0.32 28.41
CA LEU A 421 44.62 0.91 27.77
C LEU A 421 43.69 1.40 26.65
N GLY A 422 43.17 0.46 25.85
CA GLY A 422 42.17 0.73 24.82
C GLY A 422 40.85 1.18 25.39
N MET A 423 40.46 0.60 26.54
CA MET A 423 39.20 0.94 27.25
C MET A 423 39.26 2.39 27.78
N PHE A 424 40.41 2.90 28.20
CA PHE A 424 40.50 4.30 28.63
C PHE A 424 40.34 5.28 27.46
N LEU A 425 40.91 4.96 26.32
CA LEU A 425 40.72 5.74 25.07
C LEU A 425 39.29 5.59 24.52
N TYR A 426 38.68 4.41 24.69
CA TYR A 426 37.32 4.13 24.27
C TYR A 426 36.29 4.86 25.12
N ILE A 427 36.49 4.93 26.47
CA ILE A 427 35.61 5.68 27.37
C ILE A 427 35.58 7.16 27.00
N ILE A 428 36.75 7.75 26.66
CA ILE A 428 36.79 9.14 26.21
C ILE A 428 36.04 9.32 24.87
N LYS A 429 36.19 8.36 23.98
CA LYS A 429 35.51 8.38 22.67
C LYS A 429 34.03 8.09 22.77
N ALA A 430 33.63 7.17 23.67
CA ALA A 430 32.23 6.83 23.95
C ALA A 430 31.48 7.96 24.67
N GLN A 431 32.17 8.67 25.59
CA GLN A 431 31.61 9.87 26.20
C GLN A 431 31.38 10.98 25.16
N LYS A 432 32.31 11.15 24.22
CA LYS A 432 32.12 12.08 23.09
C LYS A 432 31.01 11.62 22.14
N ALA A 433 30.87 10.31 21.90
CA ALA A 433 29.82 9.76 21.05
C ALA A 433 28.45 9.86 21.73
N LYS A 434 28.39 9.58 23.04
CA LYS A 434 27.16 9.71 23.85
C LYS A 434 26.66 11.15 23.93
N ASN A 435 27.60 12.10 24.05
CA ASN A 435 27.24 13.53 24.00
C ASN A 435 26.73 13.96 22.62
N ARG A 436 27.28 13.37 21.53
CA ARG A 436 26.75 13.59 20.16
C ARG A 436 25.36 12.95 19.97
N GLU A 437 25.17 11.73 20.50
CA GLU A 437 23.85 11.05 20.40
C GLU A 437 22.77 11.79 21.22
N LEU A 438 23.15 12.34 22.39
CA LEU A 438 22.25 13.20 23.19
C LEU A 438 21.88 14.49 22.44
N LEU A 439 22.85 15.11 21.77
CA LEU A 439 22.60 16.27 20.90
C LEU A 439 21.66 15.89 19.73
N TYR A 440 21.89 14.73 19.09
CA TYR A 440 21.04 14.25 18.00
C TYR A 440 19.61 13.94 18.46
N LYS A 441 19.44 13.31 19.64
CA LYS A 441 18.13 13.07 20.25
C LYS A 441 17.43 14.38 20.64
N GLN A 442 18.17 15.35 21.15
CA GLN A 442 17.63 16.67 21.44
C GLN A 442 17.21 17.42 20.17
N GLU A 443 17.97 17.26 19.10
CA GLU A 443 17.64 17.84 17.79
C GLU A 443 16.41 17.17 17.17
N GLN A 444 16.31 15.83 17.25
CA GLN A 444 15.12 15.07 16.84
C GLN A 444 13.89 15.43 17.67
N GLN A 445 14.05 15.61 18.99
CA GLN A 445 12.93 16.06 19.83
C GLN A 445 12.49 17.47 19.46
N LYS A 446 13.43 18.40 19.20
CA LYS A 446 13.11 19.74 18.71
C LYS A 446 12.39 19.70 17.34
N VAL A 447 12.87 18.89 16.42
CA VAL A 447 12.22 18.72 15.11
C VAL A 447 10.83 18.12 15.28
N ASN A 448 10.66 17.12 16.16
CA ASN A 448 9.33 16.55 16.44
C ASN A 448 8.41 17.54 17.16
N GLU A 449 8.92 18.37 18.08
CA GLU A 449 8.16 19.49 18.69
C GLU A 449 7.81 20.54 17.62
N GLU A 450 8.73 20.83 16.72
CA GLU A 450 8.50 21.79 15.63
C GLU A 450 7.46 21.27 14.63
N ILE A 451 7.54 19.97 14.26
CA ILE A 451 6.51 19.29 13.45
C ILE A 451 5.16 19.30 14.20
N TYR A 452 5.16 18.98 15.48
CA TYR A 452 3.94 19.00 16.31
C TYR A 452 3.35 20.41 16.40
N ASN A 453 4.19 21.41 16.64
CA ASN A 453 3.78 22.83 16.68
C ASN A 453 3.34 23.34 15.28
N LEU A 454 4.00 22.87 14.20
CA LEU A 454 3.56 23.15 12.84
C LEU A 454 2.20 22.50 12.52
N MET A 455 1.97 21.25 12.98
CA MET A 455 0.68 20.58 12.82
C MET A 455 -0.42 21.30 13.62
N ILE A 456 -0.13 21.72 14.87
CA ILE A 456 -1.06 22.54 15.67
C ILE A 456 -1.28 23.92 15.02
N SER A 457 -0.21 24.56 14.54
CA SER A 457 -0.30 25.84 13.85
C SER A 457 -1.10 25.71 12.55
N GLN A 458 -0.88 24.62 11.80
CA GLN A 458 -1.64 24.32 10.58
C GLN A 458 -3.11 24.04 10.90
N GLN A 459 -3.38 23.29 11.98
CA GLN A 459 -4.74 23.03 12.47
C GLN A 459 -5.42 24.32 12.94
N ASN A 460 -4.69 25.18 13.68
CA ASN A 460 -5.16 26.48 14.11
C ASN A 460 -5.36 27.45 12.92
N ASN A 461 -4.47 27.41 11.91
CA ASN A 461 -4.61 28.17 10.67
C ASN A 461 -5.84 27.72 9.86
N VAL A 462 -6.04 26.39 9.75
CA VAL A 462 -7.24 25.82 9.12
C VAL A 462 -8.50 26.24 9.85
N GLU A 463 -8.47 26.19 11.21
CA GLU A 463 -9.60 26.66 12.04
C GLU A 463 -9.81 28.18 11.89
N THR A 464 -8.73 28.96 11.88
CA THR A 464 -8.78 30.42 11.69
C THR A 464 -9.31 30.78 10.30
N ILE A 465 -8.81 30.08 9.25
CA ILE A 465 -9.32 30.25 7.87
C ILE A 465 -10.80 29.84 7.80
N ARG A 466 -11.18 28.77 8.49
CA ARG A 466 -12.57 28.30 8.56
C ARG A 466 -13.48 29.30 9.26
N VAL A 467 -13.00 29.92 10.35
CA VAL A 467 -13.73 30.98 11.05
C VAL A 467 -13.83 32.24 10.19
N MET A 468 -12.73 32.62 9.49
CA MET A 468 -12.73 33.75 8.56
C MET A 468 -13.66 33.50 7.37
N GLU A 469 -13.64 32.27 6.81
CA GLU A 469 -14.51 31.89 5.70
C GLU A 469 -15.98 31.85 6.11
N LYS A 470 -16.29 31.31 7.32
CA LYS A 470 -17.65 31.41 7.89
C LYS A 470 -18.09 32.87 8.05
N LYS A 471 -17.15 33.72 8.52
CA LYS A 471 -17.43 35.15 8.69
C LYS A 471 -17.63 35.85 7.34
N ARG A 472 -16.80 35.51 6.34
CA ARG A 472 -16.93 36.01 4.96
C ARG A 472 -18.27 35.56 4.33
N VAL A 473 -18.59 34.26 4.43
CA VAL A 473 -19.85 33.72 3.89
C VAL A 473 -21.06 34.31 4.61
N ALA A 474 -20.96 34.48 5.94
CA ALA A 474 -22.03 35.15 6.70
C ALA A 474 -22.20 36.62 6.28
N GLN A 475 -21.10 37.32 6.01
CA GLN A 475 -21.08 38.68 5.54
C GLN A 475 -21.61 38.80 4.10
N GLU A 476 -21.22 37.94 3.19
CA GLU A 476 -21.74 37.84 1.81
C GLU A 476 -23.23 37.47 1.79
N LEU A 477 -23.68 36.57 2.68
CA LEU A 477 -25.10 36.25 2.86
C LEU A 477 -25.87 37.46 3.41
N HIS A 478 -25.31 38.15 4.44
CA HIS A 478 -25.90 39.35 5.01
C HIS A 478 -26.03 40.43 3.99
N ASP A 479 -24.95 40.70 3.25
CA ASP A 479 -24.92 41.77 2.23
C ASP A 479 -25.79 41.38 1.02
N GLY A 480 -25.79 40.10 0.64
CA GLY A 480 -26.66 39.56 -0.40
C GLY A 480 -28.17 39.63 -0.02
N VAL A 481 -28.46 39.32 1.25
CA VAL A 481 -29.84 39.43 1.77
C VAL A 481 -30.26 40.88 1.90
N LEU A 482 -29.38 41.74 2.46
CA LEU A 482 -29.65 43.18 2.53
C LEU A 482 -29.80 43.81 1.14
N GLY A 483 -28.92 43.46 0.18
CA GLY A 483 -29.00 43.94 -1.20
C GLY A 483 -30.32 43.55 -1.88
N ARG A 484 -30.80 42.31 -1.68
CA ARG A 484 -32.10 41.85 -2.19
C ARG A 484 -33.27 42.53 -1.48
N MET A 485 -33.19 42.72 -0.15
CA MET A 485 -34.21 43.43 0.60
C MET A 485 -34.30 44.92 0.19
N PHE A 486 -33.13 45.57 -0.04
CA PHE A 486 -33.11 46.95 -0.57
C PHE A 486 -33.68 47.00 -1.99
N GLY A 487 -33.33 46.02 -2.86
CA GLY A 487 -33.92 45.93 -4.20
C GLY A 487 -35.44 45.71 -4.18
N VAL A 488 -35.94 44.87 -3.30
CA VAL A 488 -37.39 44.66 -3.12
C VAL A 488 -38.05 45.90 -2.56
N ARG A 489 -37.39 46.61 -1.60
CA ARG A 489 -37.88 47.87 -1.03
C ARG A 489 -37.93 48.98 -2.11
N MET A 490 -36.90 49.14 -2.92
CA MET A 490 -36.88 50.11 -4.02
C MET A 490 -37.94 49.81 -5.07
N ASN A 491 -38.17 48.51 -5.40
CA ASN A 491 -39.25 48.11 -6.30
C ASN A 491 -40.66 48.35 -5.70
N LEU A 492 -40.82 48.14 -4.39
CA LEU A 492 -42.07 48.46 -3.69
C LEU A 492 -42.30 49.97 -3.61
N ASP A 493 -41.22 50.76 -3.33
CA ASP A 493 -41.31 52.20 -3.34
C ASP A 493 -41.61 52.79 -4.75
N SER A 494 -41.05 52.15 -5.79
CA SER A 494 -41.38 52.53 -7.18
C SER A 494 -42.81 52.15 -7.58
N LEU A 495 -43.31 51.00 -7.10
CA LEU A 495 -44.69 50.60 -7.31
C LEU A 495 -45.70 51.46 -6.55
N ASN A 496 -45.37 51.87 -5.31
CA ASN A 496 -46.18 52.81 -4.55
C ASN A 496 -46.26 54.20 -5.22
N LYS A 497 -45.16 54.69 -5.81
CA LYS A 497 -45.17 55.93 -6.58
C LYS A 497 -46.05 55.90 -7.84
N ILE A 498 -46.25 54.72 -8.43
CA ILE A 498 -47.10 54.50 -9.60
C ILE A 498 -48.60 54.47 -9.19
N PHE A 499 -48.88 54.10 -7.93
CA PHE A 499 -50.27 54.10 -7.40
C PHE A 499 -50.74 55.43 -6.84
N ASP A 500 -49.80 56.38 -6.54
CA ASP A 500 -50.17 57.74 -6.10
C ASP A 500 -50.38 58.74 -7.24
N GLU A 501 -50.11 58.36 -8.52
CA GLU A 501 -50.34 59.17 -9.73
C GLU A 501 -51.51 58.66 -10.61
N SER A 502 -52.33 57.71 -10.09
CA SER A 502 -53.58 57.31 -10.74
C SER A 502 -54.74 57.50 -9.76
#